data_dc6f36792108ffc8c6341060591605f3
#
_entry.id   dc6f36792108ffc8c6341060591605f3
#
_cell.length_a   1.000
_cell.length_b   1.000
_cell.length_c   1.000
_cell.angle_alpha   90.00
_cell.angle_beta   90.00
_cell.angle_gamma   90.00
#
_symmetry.space_group_name_H-M   'P 1'
#
loop_
_entity.id
_entity.type
_entity.pdbx_description
1 polymer ?
#
loop_
_entity_poly.entity_id
_entity_poly.type
_entity_poly.pdbx_seq_one_letter_code
_entity_poly.pdbx_strand_id
1 'polypeptide(L)'
;KHSAAATTAMANRLPQSRLSRNLPKSRQIGLSTAAQELGIDESSFSHHRAYDDSLLSAECLKKVYSKDAFKPYIRECNDEFYARLTFKAHPISNIHSPLIDKSVLDYKCEICSGKCEQTKQWSYSNQYFRSKYYCPHCDRTVRVAVRFKQYYDRIDIRKTVSLVVPEPVDTEETAQDSEK
;
A
#
# COMPACT_ATOMS: atom_id res chain seq x y z
N LYS A 1 -0.98 35.45 9.26
CA LYS A 1 -1.69 34.92 8.07
C LYS A 1 -0.77 34.98 6.85
N HIS A 2 0.39 34.28 6.88
CA HIS A 2 1.24 34.12 5.68
C HIS A 2 2.05 32.84 5.91
N SER A 3 1.62 31.68 5.46
CA SER A 3 2.54 30.54 5.41
C SER A 3 2.06 29.31 4.62
N ALA A 4 0.87 29.27 4.04
CA ALA A 4 0.41 28.08 3.32
C ALA A 4 0.78 28.04 1.81
N ALA A 5 1.12 29.18 1.21
CA ALA A 5 1.40 29.28 -0.23
C ALA A 5 2.87 28.98 -0.61
N ALA A 6 3.79 29.05 0.34
CA ALA A 6 5.22 28.86 0.04
C ALA A 6 5.62 27.38 -0.09
N THR A 7 4.89 26.47 0.56
CA THR A 7 5.27 25.04 0.59
C THR A 7 4.95 24.31 -0.70
N THR A 8 3.91 24.73 -1.42
CA THR A 8 3.51 24.11 -2.69
C THR A 8 4.41 24.58 -3.86
N ALA A 9 4.98 25.78 -3.76
CA ALA A 9 5.83 26.33 -4.83
C ALA A 9 7.26 25.77 -4.85
N MET A 10 7.75 25.21 -3.73
CA MET A 10 9.11 24.65 -3.67
C MET A 10 9.20 23.19 -4.11
N ALA A 11 8.11 22.44 -4.03
CA ALA A 11 8.08 21.08 -4.58
C ALA A 11 8.25 21.04 -6.11
N ASN A 12 8.05 22.16 -6.78
CA ASN A 12 8.17 22.28 -8.24
C ASN A 12 9.52 22.83 -8.74
N ARG A 13 10.50 23.07 -7.84
CA ARG A 13 11.79 23.68 -8.21
C ARG A 13 13.02 22.78 -8.06
N LEU A 14 12.87 21.53 -7.74
CA LEU A 14 13.91 20.58 -8.10
C LEU A 14 14.00 20.60 -9.63
N PRO A 15 15.20 20.68 -10.23
CA PRO A 15 15.30 20.59 -11.67
C PRO A 15 14.57 19.31 -12.04
N GLN A 16 13.49 19.46 -12.79
CA GLN A 16 12.78 18.34 -13.42
C GLN A 16 13.69 17.83 -14.52
N SER A 17 14.87 17.39 -14.10
CA SER A 17 15.77 16.59 -14.90
C SER A 17 15.00 15.35 -15.31
N ARG A 18 15.25 14.90 -16.47
CA ARG A 18 14.65 13.81 -17.24
C ARG A 18 14.10 12.57 -16.47
N LEU A 19 14.43 12.44 -15.17
CA LEU A 19 13.97 11.41 -14.22
C LEU A 19 12.42 11.30 -14.12
N SER A 20 11.69 12.36 -14.42
CA SER A 20 10.25 12.43 -14.12
C SER A 20 9.33 12.05 -15.27
N ARG A 21 9.85 11.80 -16.48
CA ARG A 21 8.97 11.69 -17.66
C ARG A 21 8.33 10.32 -17.87
N ASN A 22 8.88 9.25 -17.29
CA ASN A 22 8.40 7.88 -17.54
C ASN A 22 8.17 7.02 -16.30
N LEU A 23 8.34 7.56 -15.09
CA LEU A 23 8.10 6.81 -13.86
C LEU A 23 6.75 7.23 -13.24
N PRO A 24 5.89 6.28 -12.85
CA PRO A 24 4.67 6.63 -12.11
C PRO A 24 5.05 7.39 -10.84
N LYS A 25 4.41 8.53 -10.60
CA LYS A 25 4.71 9.54 -9.56
C LYS A 25 4.80 9.04 -8.10
N SER A 26 4.57 7.76 -7.86
CA SER A 26 4.53 7.15 -6.52
C SER A 26 5.50 5.98 -6.35
N ARG A 27 6.34 5.67 -7.34
CA ARG A 27 7.21 4.50 -7.26
C ARG A 27 8.63 4.92 -6.85
N GLN A 28 9.12 4.33 -5.78
CA GLN A 28 10.52 4.44 -5.40
C GLN A 28 11.39 3.84 -6.50
N ILE A 29 12.37 4.60 -7.00
CA ILE A 29 13.33 4.12 -8.00
C ILE A 29 14.45 3.34 -7.31
N GLY A 30 14.98 2.32 -7.98
CA GLY A 30 16.17 1.59 -7.52
C GLY A 30 17.45 2.43 -7.66
N LEU A 31 18.49 2.07 -6.90
CA LEU A 31 19.77 2.79 -6.89
C LEU A 31 20.42 2.81 -8.26
N SER A 32 20.47 1.68 -8.96
CA SER A 32 21.02 1.60 -10.34
C SER A 32 20.23 2.47 -11.31
N THR A 33 18.92 2.49 -11.25
CA THR A 33 18.11 3.38 -12.09
C THR A 33 18.43 4.84 -11.82
N ALA A 34 18.58 5.22 -10.54
CA ALA A 34 18.95 6.57 -10.16
C ALA A 34 20.35 6.96 -10.68
N ALA A 35 21.33 6.05 -10.58
CA ALA A 35 22.68 6.26 -11.07
C ALA A 35 22.71 6.47 -12.60
N GLN A 36 22.01 5.62 -13.35
CA GLN A 36 21.89 5.72 -14.80
C GLN A 36 21.28 7.05 -15.24
N GLU A 37 20.19 7.45 -14.61
CA GLU A 37 19.50 8.73 -14.90
C GLU A 37 20.38 9.96 -14.57
N LEU A 38 21.26 9.83 -13.57
CA LEU A 38 22.22 10.88 -13.19
C LEU A 38 23.52 10.83 -13.98
N GLY A 39 23.67 9.89 -14.91
CA GLY A 39 24.86 9.72 -15.74
C GLY A 39 26.09 9.30 -14.94
N ILE A 40 25.89 8.45 -13.92
CA ILE A 40 26.98 7.87 -13.12
C ILE A 40 27.35 6.51 -13.73
N ASP A 41 28.63 6.32 -13.96
CA ASP A 41 29.16 5.05 -14.43
C ASP A 41 29.21 4.03 -13.28
N GLU A 42 28.42 2.98 -13.42
CA GLU A 42 28.29 1.91 -12.42
C GLU A 42 29.35 0.81 -12.57
N SER A 43 30.17 0.83 -13.61
CA SER A 43 31.12 -0.25 -13.93
C SER A 43 32.18 -0.49 -12.84
N SER A 44 32.45 0.52 -12.02
CA SER A 44 33.39 0.46 -10.89
C SER A 44 32.80 -0.05 -9.58
N PHE A 45 31.45 -0.30 -9.53
CA PHE A 45 30.74 -0.71 -8.32
C PHE A 45 30.27 -2.17 -8.44
N SER A 46 30.60 -2.98 -7.43
CA SER A 46 30.06 -4.34 -7.32
C SER A 46 28.67 -4.29 -6.68
N HIS A 47 27.61 -4.50 -7.48
CA HIS A 47 26.25 -4.52 -6.97
C HIS A 47 26.07 -5.57 -5.86
N HIS A 48 25.19 -5.27 -4.90
CA HIS A 48 24.87 -6.08 -3.71
C HIS A 48 25.99 -6.19 -2.67
N ARG A 49 26.99 -5.32 -2.74
CA ARG A 49 27.92 -5.10 -1.63
C ARG A 49 27.55 -3.81 -0.92
N ALA A 50 27.27 -3.90 0.38
CA ALA A 50 26.82 -2.77 1.18
C ALA A 50 27.73 -1.54 1.09
N TYR A 51 29.04 -1.75 0.95
CA TYR A 51 30.03 -0.69 0.79
C TYR A 51 29.86 0.01 -0.59
N ASP A 52 29.80 -0.75 -1.67
CA ASP A 52 29.69 -0.21 -3.03
C ASP A 52 28.33 0.47 -3.23
N ASP A 53 27.23 -0.11 -2.69
CA ASP A 53 25.92 0.51 -2.71
C ASP A 53 25.90 1.84 -1.93
N SER A 54 26.66 1.93 -0.83
CA SER A 54 26.80 3.16 -0.06
C SER A 54 27.58 4.23 -0.82
N LEU A 55 28.65 3.85 -1.50
CA LEU A 55 29.45 4.77 -2.35
C LEU A 55 28.61 5.26 -3.54
N LEU A 56 27.91 4.37 -4.23
CA LEU A 56 27.04 4.74 -5.35
C LEU A 56 25.93 5.68 -4.90
N SER A 57 25.35 5.43 -3.72
CA SER A 57 24.37 6.33 -3.11
C SER A 57 24.94 7.72 -2.83
N ALA A 58 26.19 7.78 -2.35
CA ALA A 58 26.88 9.05 -2.10
C ALA A 58 27.15 9.81 -3.40
N GLU A 59 27.55 9.13 -4.48
CA GLU A 59 27.74 9.76 -5.79
C GLU A 59 26.42 10.28 -6.37
N CYS A 60 25.32 9.52 -6.24
CA CYS A 60 23.99 10.00 -6.60
C CYS A 60 23.61 11.25 -5.79
N LEU A 61 23.86 11.21 -4.48
CA LEU A 61 23.56 12.34 -3.59
C LEU A 61 24.35 13.58 -3.99
N LYS A 62 25.65 13.47 -4.30
CA LYS A 62 26.47 14.59 -4.77
C LYS A 62 25.89 15.28 -6.00
N LYS A 63 25.30 14.52 -6.93
CA LYS A 63 24.69 15.07 -8.15
C LYS A 63 23.43 15.88 -7.91
N VAL A 64 22.62 15.49 -6.91
CA VAL A 64 21.33 16.12 -6.63
C VAL A 64 21.36 17.03 -5.39
N TYR A 65 22.45 17.04 -4.64
CA TYR A 65 22.53 17.76 -3.38
C TYR A 65 22.44 19.28 -3.58
N SER A 66 21.51 19.86 -2.86
CA SER A 66 21.41 21.29 -2.66
C SER A 66 21.07 21.53 -1.18
N LYS A 67 21.84 22.35 -0.49
CA LYS A 67 21.65 22.63 0.95
C LYS A 67 20.21 23.05 1.26
N ASP A 68 19.66 23.94 0.45
CA ASP A 68 18.31 24.46 0.68
C ASP A 68 17.23 23.43 0.36
N ALA A 69 17.44 22.60 -0.68
CA ALA A 69 16.51 21.55 -1.04
C ALA A 69 16.50 20.40 -0.01
N PHE A 70 17.63 20.12 0.65
CA PHE A 70 17.75 19.04 1.62
C PHE A 70 17.37 19.44 3.04
N LYS A 71 17.46 20.73 3.38
CA LYS A 71 17.13 21.23 4.72
C LYS A 71 15.79 20.74 5.28
N PRO A 72 14.68 20.68 4.50
CA PRO A 72 13.39 20.18 4.99
C PRO A 72 13.40 18.68 5.35
N TYR A 73 14.37 17.91 4.85
CA TYR A 73 14.48 16.45 5.06
C TYR A 73 15.45 16.10 6.21
N ILE A 74 16.22 17.08 6.70
CA ILE A 74 17.10 16.86 7.86
C ILE A 74 16.23 16.76 9.10
N ARG A 75 16.44 15.69 9.87
CA ARG A 75 15.73 15.44 11.13
C ARG A 75 16.73 15.45 12.28
N GLU A 76 16.29 15.96 13.40
CA GLU A 76 17.01 15.85 14.65
C GLU A 76 16.90 14.42 15.18
N CYS A 77 18.03 13.84 15.61
CA CYS A 77 18.08 12.49 16.19
C CYS A 77 17.71 12.55 17.67
N ASN A 78 16.43 12.84 17.93
CA ASN A 78 15.83 12.83 19.27
C ASN A 78 15.11 11.51 19.57
N ASP A 79 14.53 11.37 20.74
CA ASP A 79 13.81 10.16 21.16
C ASP A 79 12.65 9.82 20.22
N GLU A 80 11.94 10.82 19.72
CA GLU A 80 10.86 10.61 18.74
C GLU A 80 11.37 10.03 17.42
N PHE A 81 12.51 10.54 16.94
CA PHE A 81 13.17 10.01 15.74
C PHE A 81 13.50 8.52 15.92
N TYR A 82 14.11 8.14 17.05
CA TYR A 82 14.46 6.74 17.31
C TYR A 82 13.23 5.86 17.54
N ALA A 83 12.20 6.35 18.22
CA ALA A 83 10.95 5.64 18.39
C ALA A 83 10.28 5.36 17.05
N ARG A 84 10.29 6.33 16.13
CA ARG A 84 9.78 6.17 14.78
C ARG A 84 10.62 5.18 13.95
N LEU A 85 11.95 5.26 14.05
CA LEU A 85 12.87 4.39 13.31
C LEU A 85 12.76 2.93 13.73
N THR A 86 12.57 2.69 15.04
CA THR A 86 12.51 1.34 15.62
C THR A 86 11.10 0.74 15.58
N PHE A 87 10.08 1.54 15.31
CA PHE A 87 8.69 1.06 15.26
C PHE A 87 8.48 0.03 14.14
N LYS A 88 8.06 -1.17 14.53
CA LYS A 88 7.72 -2.23 13.58
C LYS A 88 6.25 -2.18 13.22
N ALA A 89 5.96 -1.81 11.97
CA ALA A 89 4.60 -1.80 11.48
C ALA A 89 3.99 -3.21 11.52
N HIS A 90 2.79 -3.33 12.10
CA HIS A 90 2.11 -4.63 12.29
C HIS A 90 0.63 -4.56 11.91
N PRO A 91 0.03 -5.69 11.49
CA PRO A 91 -1.40 -5.75 11.21
C PRO A 91 -2.19 -5.74 12.52
N ILE A 92 -3.34 -5.05 12.52
CA ILE A 92 -4.30 -5.09 13.62
C ILE A 92 -5.18 -6.32 13.43
N SER A 93 -5.18 -7.24 14.39
CA SER A 93 -5.91 -8.51 14.33
C SER A 93 -7.23 -8.51 15.12
N ASN A 94 -7.41 -7.56 16.03
CA ASN A 94 -8.65 -7.44 16.81
C ASN A 94 -9.58 -6.42 16.16
N ILE A 95 -10.74 -6.87 15.67
CA ILE A 95 -11.77 -6.03 15.03
C ILE A 95 -12.41 -5.01 15.98
N HIS A 96 -12.32 -5.24 17.29
CA HIS A 96 -12.82 -4.33 18.32
C HIS A 96 -11.78 -3.31 18.80
N SER A 97 -10.59 -3.30 18.18
CA SER A 97 -9.56 -2.31 18.50
C SER A 97 -10.09 -0.87 18.31
N PRO A 98 -9.85 0.05 19.25
CA PRO A 98 -10.24 1.45 19.11
C PRO A 98 -9.52 2.16 17.95
N LEU A 99 -8.46 1.55 17.45
CA LEU A 99 -7.69 2.06 16.31
C LEU A 99 -8.35 1.79 14.95
N ILE A 100 -9.40 0.97 14.91
CA ILE A 100 -10.10 0.62 13.67
C ILE A 100 -11.28 1.58 13.46
N ASP A 101 -11.29 2.25 12.31
CA ASP A 101 -12.49 2.92 11.82
C ASP A 101 -13.49 1.86 11.32
N LYS A 102 -14.54 1.62 12.12
CA LYS A 102 -15.56 0.60 11.83
C LYS A 102 -16.38 0.93 10.60
N SER A 103 -16.47 2.19 10.18
CA SER A 103 -17.20 2.58 8.97
C SER A 103 -16.61 1.96 7.71
N VAL A 104 -15.30 1.64 7.73
CA VAL A 104 -14.62 0.94 6.64
C VAL A 104 -15.12 -0.49 6.44
N LEU A 105 -15.63 -1.11 7.50
CA LEU A 105 -16.17 -2.47 7.47
C LEU A 105 -17.54 -2.53 6.79
N ASP A 106 -18.26 -1.40 6.73
CA ASP A 106 -19.55 -1.34 6.05
C ASP A 106 -19.35 -1.46 4.53
N TYR A 107 -20.27 -2.16 3.88
CA TYR A 107 -20.26 -2.33 2.44
C TYR A 107 -21.58 -1.92 1.81
N LYS A 108 -21.49 -1.08 0.78
CA LYS A 108 -22.59 -0.74 -0.12
C LYS A 108 -22.30 -1.30 -1.50
N CYS A 109 -23.32 -1.72 -2.20
CA CYS A 109 -23.16 -2.27 -3.54
C CYS A 109 -22.55 -1.24 -4.51
N GLU A 110 -21.46 -1.61 -5.19
CA GLU A 110 -20.79 -0.73 -6.16
C GLU A 110 -21.62 -0.45 -7.41
N ILE A 111 -22.65 -1.28 -7.70
CA ILE A 111 -23.51 -1.13 -8.88
C ILE A 111 -24.73 -0.25 -8.57
N CYS A 112 -25.50 -0.59 -7.54
CA CYS A 112 -26.76 0.11 -7.22
C CYS A 112 -26.66 1.06 -6.04
N SER A 113 -25.48 1.15 -5.39
CA SER A 113 -25.24 1.91 -4.16
C SER A 113 -26.15 1.53 -2.99
N GLY A 114 -26.95 0.47 -3.13
CA GLY A 114 -27.87 -0.04 -2.13
C GLY A 114 -27.14 -0.69 -0.94
N LYS A 115 -27.85 -0.77 0.18
CA LYS A 115 -27.36 -1.45 1.37
C LYS A 115 -27.29 -2.96 1.09
N CYS A 116 -26.15 -3.57 1.44
CA CYS A 116 -25.95 -5.00 1.35
C CYS A 116 -26.13 -5.66 2.72
N GLU A 117 -26.56 -6.90 2.72
CA GLU A 117 -26.72 -7.72 3.93
C GLU A 117 -25.45 -8.51 4.19
N GLN A 118 -24.96 -8.47 5.42
CA GLN A 118 -23.82 -9.28 5.80
C GLN A 118 -24.24 -10.74 5.99
N THR A 119 -23.75 -11.64 5.13
CA THR A 119 -24.10 -13.07 5.16
C THR A 119 -23.09 -13.91 5.93
N LYS A 120 -21.91 -13.38 6.21
CA LYS A 120 -20.87 -14.03 7.01
C LYS A 120 -20.28 -13.05 8.00
N GLN A 121 -20.14 -13.47 9.26
CA GLN A 121 -19.43 -12.71 10.30
C GLN A 121 -17.98 -12.46 9.87
N TRP A 122 -17.42 -11.34 10.34
CA TRP A 122 -16.03 -11.02 10.11
C TRP A 122 -15.09 -12.07 10.72
N SER A 123 -14.18 -12.61 9.93
CA SER A 123 -13.12 -13.53 10.37
C SER A 123 -11.77 -12.96 10.00
N TYR A 124 -10.78 -13.16 10.87
CA TYR A 124 -9.41 -12.71 10.61
C TYR A 124 -8.54 -13.87 10.13
N SER A 125 -7.90 -13.70 8.98
CA SER A 125 -6.91 -14.66 8.46
C SER A 125 -5.97 -13.96 7.48
N ASN A 126 -4.68 -14.37 7.47
CA ASN A 126 -3.65 -13.81 6.59
C ASN A 126 -3.62 -12.28 6.60
N GLN A 127 -3.65 -11.67 7.80
CA GLN A 127 -3.63 -10.23 8.02
C GLN A 127 -4.86 -9.45 7.51
N TYR A 128 -5.93 -10.12 7.09
CA TYR A 128 -7.16 -9.49 6.62
C TYR A 128 -8.35 -9.93 7.45
N PHE A 129 -9.24 -9.00 7.73
CA PHE A 129 -10.62 -9.29 8.11
C PHE A 129 -11.39 -9.61 6.84
N ARG A 130 -12.16 -10.72 6.84
CA ARG A 130 -12.95 -11.18 5.70
C ARG A 130 -14.39 -11.40 6.10
N SER A 131 -15.29 -10.94 5.23
CA SER A 131 -16.73 -11.14 5.36
C SER A 131 -17.34 -11.36 3.97
N LYS A 132 -18.61 -11.78 3.94
CA LYS A 132 -19.41 -11.87 2.71
C LYS A 132 -20.63 -10.98 2.85
N TYR A 133 -21.00 -10.35 1.75
CA TYR A 133 -22.19 -9.49 1.66
C TYR A 133 -23.02 -9.90 0.46
N TYR A 134 -24.32 -9.87 0.63
CA TYR A 134 -25.31 -10.09 -0.42
C TYR A 134 -26.05 -8.79 -0.72
N CYS A 135 -26.18 -8.47 -2.00
CA CYS A 135 -26.98 -7.34 -2.46
C CYS A 135 -28.31 -7.88 -2.99
N PRO A 136 -29.44 -7.66 -2.30
CA PRO A 136 -30.73 -8.18 -2.74
C PRO A 136 -31.24 -7.53 -4.03
N HIS A 137 -30.83 -6.28 -4.30
CA HIS A 137 -31.24 -5.57 -5.52
C HIS A 137 -30.54 -6.08 -6.78
N CYS A 138 -29.27 -6.48 -6.67
CA CYS A 138 -28.45 -6.93 -7.82
C CYS A 138 -28.28 -8.45 -7.85
N ASP A 139 -28.84 -9.15 -6.88
CA ASP A 139 -28.70 -10.61 -6.71
C ASP A 139 -27.22 -11.07 -6.77
N ARG A 140 -26.36 -10.42 -5.98
CA ARG A 140 -24.91 -10.66 -6.03
C ARG A 140 -24.33 -10.84 -4.64
N THR A 141 -23.51 -11.88 -4.53
CA THR A 141 -22.68 -12.08 -3.34
C THR A 141 -21.26 -11.64 -3.61
N VAL A 142 -20.71 -10.87 -2.68
CA VAL A 142 -19.33 -10.40 -2.74
C VAL A 142 -18.58 -10.81 -1.49
N ARG A 143 -17.28 -11.02 -1.64
CA ARG A 143 -16.33 -11.15 -0.54
C ARG A 143 -15.63 -9.81 -0.34
N VAL A 144 -15.72 -9.29 0.88
CA VAL A 144 -15.01 -8.08 1.30
C VAL A 144 -13.85 -8.48 2.19
N ALA A 145 -12.67 -7.97 1.90
CA ALA A 145 -11.48 -8.18 2.72
C ALA A 145 -10.87 -6.81 3.07
N VAL A 146 -10.62 -6.58 4.36
CA VAL A 146 -10.05 -5.34 4.88
C VAL A 146 -8.82 -5.65 5.72
N ARG A 147 -7.73 -4.94 5.47
CA ARG A 147 -6.52 -4.98 6.29
C ARG A 147 -6.28 -3.61 6.89
N PHE A 148 -6.04 -3.58 8.18
CA PHE A 148 -5.55 -2.43 8.92
C PHE A 148 -4.11 -2.71 9.34
N LYS A 149 -3.18 -1.84 8.92
CA LYS A 149 -1.78 -1.95 9.30
C LYS A 149 -1.37 -0.70 10.06
N GLN A 150 -0.95 -0.88 11.31
CA GLN A 150 -0.48 0.20 12.15
C GLN A 150 0.97 0.54 11.83
N TYR A 151 1.21 1.80 11.54
CA TYR A 151 2.52 2.43 11.49
C TYR A 151 2.69 3.34 12.72
N TYR A 152 3.84 3.94 12.86
CA TYR A 152 4.13 4.82 14.01
C TYR A 152 3.11 5.96 14.15
N ASP A 153 2.77 6.61 13.07
CA ASP A 153 1.98 7.84 13.02
C ASP A 153 0.65 7.72 12.25
N ARG A 154 0.35 6.53 11.71
CA ARG A 154 -0.85 6.32 10.91
C ARG A 154 -1.29 4.87 10.85
N ILE A 155 -2.53 4.69 10.44
CA ILE A 155 -3.06 3.38 10.08
C ILE A 155 -3.28 3.35 8.57
N ASP A 156 -2.67 2.38 7.92
CA ASP A 156 -2.89 2.08 6.50
C ASP A 156 -4.06 1.12 6.37
N ILE A 157 -5.02 1.46 5.50
CA ILE A 157 -6.24 0.69 5.29
C ILE A 157 -6.26 0.21 3.85
N ARG A 158 -6.38 -1.11 3.68
CA ARG A 158 -6.58 -1.70 2.35
C ARG A 158 -7.87 -2.51 2.33
N LYS A 159 -8.81 -2.08 1.51
CA LYS A 159 -10.09 -2.77 1.28
C LYS A 159 -10.11 -3.35 -0.13
N THR A 160 -10.50 -4.61 -0.26
CA THR A 160 -10.68 -5.30 -1.55
C THR A 160 -12.03 -5.98 -1.56
N VAL A 161 -12.67 -5.96 -2.72
CA VAL A 161 -13.96 -6.58 -2.97
C VAL A 161 -13.82 -7.52 -4.15
N SER A 162 -14.34 -8.72 -4.04
CA SER A 162 -14.37 -9.71 -5.12
C SER A 162 -15.71 -10.40 -5.20
N LEU A 163 -16.17 -10.69 -6.41
CA LEU A 163 -17.37 -11.50 -6.63
C LEU A 163 -17.16 -12.92 -6.09
N VAL A 164 -18.20 -13.48 -5.50
CA VAL A 164 -18.27 -14.92 -5.21
C VAL A 164 -18.99 -15.55 -6.39
N VAL A 165 -18.25 -16.24 -7.24
CA VAL A 165 -18.85 -17.09 -8.27
C VAL A 165 -19.35 -18.35 -7.58
N PRO A 166 -20.62 -18.75 -7.72
CA PRO A 166 -21.07 -20.06 -7.23
C PRO A 166 -20.23 -21.16 -7.87
N GLU A 167 -19.72 -22.06 -7.09
CA GLU A 167 -19.13 -23.28 -7.65
C GLU A 167 -20.21 -24.06 -8.41
N PRO A 168 -19.92 -24.60 -9.61
CA PRO A 168 -20.86 -25.46 -10.29
C PRO A 168 -21.22 -26.62 -9.35
N VAL A 169 -22.51 -26.83 -9.14
CA VAL A 169 -23.01 -27.97 -8.41
C VAL A 169 -22.74 -29.17 -9.30
N ASP A 170 -21.77 -30.00 -8.97
CA ASP A 170 -21.59 -31.30 -9.59
C ASP A 170 -22.87 -32.11 -9.27
N THR A 171 -23.76 -32.18 -10.24
CA THR A 171 -24.89 -33.09 -10.20
C THR A 171 -24.32 -34.48 -10.43
N GLU A 172 -23.97 -35.18 -9.36
CA GLU A 172 -23.79 -36.61 -9.41
C GLU A 172 -25.13 -37.24 -9.84
N GLU A 173 -25.22 -37.60 -11.10
CA GLU A 173 -26.23 -38.52 -11.62
C GLU A 173 -26.07 -39.84 -10.91
N THR A 174 -26.93 -40.10 -9.93
CA THR A 174 -27.18 -41.45 -9.44
C THR A 174 -27.79 -42.28 -10.58
N ALA A 175 -26.95 -42.90 -11.38
CA ALA A 175 -27.38 -44.00 -12.22
C ALA A 175 -27.73 -45.19 -11.31
N GLN A 176 -29.04 -45.35 -11.09
CA GLN A 176 -29.60 -46.59 -10.60
C GLN A 176 -29.50 -47.61 -11.73
N ASP A 177 -28.54 -48.52 -11.62
CA ASP A 177 -28.55 -49.76 -12.39
C ASP A 177 -29.39 -50.79 -11.65
N SER A 178 -30.65 -50.87 -12.09
CA SER A 178 -31.51 -52.02 -11.84
C SER A 178 -31.29 -52.98 -13.00
N GLU A 179 -30.68 -54.13 -12.77
CA GLU A 179 -31.11 -55.40 -13.41
C GLU A 179 -30.27 -56.61 -12.94
N LYS A 180 -31.07 -57.58 -12.44
CA LYS A 180 -30.87 -59.04 -12.31
C LYS A 180 -30.09 -59.56 -11.17
#